data_e0c2aac577ca92eb38453154aaa755f7
#
_entry.id   e0c2aac577ca92eb38453154aaa755f7
#
_cell.length_a   1.000
_cell.length_b   1.000
_cell.length_c   1.000
_cell.angle_alpha   90.00
_cell.angle_beta   90.00
_cell.angle_gamma   90.00
#
_symmetry.space_group_name_H-M   'P 1'
#
loop_
_entity.id
_entity.type
_entity.pdbx_description
1 polymer ?
#
loop_
_entity_poly.entity_id
_entity_poly.type
_entity_poly.pdbx_seq_one_letter_code
_entity_poly.pdbx_strand_id
1 'polypeptide(L)'
;MEGKLVEGTMEAMDLGIVSLRLQEMGLLPIRVGTAARRTPLTRDIPLPWKSKKVRRKDLLVFTHELHTLVRSGIPLDRSLAVLAKLAESAALAEVISNVLRAVKEGKSFSEALGQYPEVFPKVYVNMVHAGEVGGVLEEILWRLAVFLETSENLRSYVVGALIYPALLSVVAIASVSIMTLFVVPRFAGVFRDIGVPLPLAMAILQGLGNFLSSYWWLLLAAGILTGVYLRRFRTSPEGRLKWDRWLLRLPLWGAVVRKI
;
A
#
# COMPACT_ATOMS: atom_id res chain seq x y z
N MET A 1 4.09 53.14 -4.10
CA MET A 1 2.75 52.76 -3.59
C MET A 1 2.71 51.28 -3.41
N GLU A 2 2.82 50.79 -2.18
CA GLU A 2 2.71 49.37 -1.88
C GLU A 2 1.24 48.95 -1.91
N GLY A 3 0.84 48.16 -2.88
CA GLY A 3 -0.51 47.63 -2.98
C GLY A 3 -0.71 46.48 -1.97
N LYS A 4 -1.56 46.67 -0.97
CA LYS A 4 -1.95 45.64 -0.01
C LYS A 4 -3.02 44.73 -0.61
N LEU A 5 -2.72 43.43 -0.69
CA LEU A 5 -3.68 42.44 -1.15
C LEU A 5 -4.73 42.18 -0.07
N VAL A 6 -6.01 42.34 -0.41
CA VAL A 6 -7.13 42.11 0.52
C VAL A 6 -8.03 41.05 -0.10
N GLU A 7 -8.29 39.97 0.65
CA GLU A 7 -9.26 38.92 0.28
C GLU A 7 -10.57 39.16 1.06
N GLY A 8 -11.70 39.06 0.36
CA GLY A 8 -13.03 39.18 0.98
C GLY A 8 -14.11 38.48 0.18
N THR A 9 -15.25 38.22 0.79
CA THR A 9 -16.44 37.67 0.14
C THR A 9 -17.57 38.70 0.16
N MET A 10 -18.30 38.79 -0.97
CA MET A 10 -19.41 39.70 -1.14
C MET A 10 -20.58 38.95 -1.78
N GLU A 11 -21.79 39.22 -1.32
CA GLU A 11 -23.02 38.66 -1.95
C GLU A 11 -23.45 39.54 -3.11
N ALA A 12 -23.57 38.95 -4.30
CA ALA A 12 -24.09 39.61 -5.49
C ALA A 12 -24.76 38.57 -6.40
N MET A 13 -25.70 39.03 -7.22
CA MET A 13 -26.40 38.17 -8.18
C MET A 13 -25.54 37.81 -9.40
N ASP A 14 -24.52 38.60 -9.73
CA ASP A 14 -23.65 38.37 -10.87
C ASP A 14 -22.23 38.85 -10.59
N LEU A 15 -21.23 38.22 -11.23
CA LEU A 15 -19.79 38.54 -11.13
C LEU A 15 -19.50 39.96 -11.66
N GLY A 16 -20.27 40.44 -12.62
CA GLY A 16 -20.15 41.79 -13.14
C GLY A 16 -20.45 42.88 -12.11
N ILE A 17 -21.46 42.65 -11.25
CA ILE A 17 -21.86 43.59 -10.19
C ILE A 17 -20.79 43.63 -9.09
N VAL A 18 -20.13 42.49 -8.79
CA VAL A 18 -19.04 42.44 -7.82
C VAL A 18 -17.85 43.29 -8.28
N SER A 19 -17.49 43.21 -9.56
CA SER A 19 -16.36 43.98 -10.11
C SER A 19 -16.59 45.49 -10.11
N LEU A 20 -17.82 45.91 -10.42
CA LEU A 20 -18.22 47.31 -10.34
C LEU A 20 -18.17 47.85 -8.90
N ARG A 21 -18.69 47.10 -7.95
CA ARG A 21 -18.74 47.52 -6.54
C ARG A 21 -17.36 47.55 -5.88
N LEU A 22 -16.43 46.66 -6.30
CA LEU A 22 -15.03 46.71 -5.88
C LEU A 22 -14.32 47.94 -6.44
N GLN A 23 -14.60 48.33 -7.70
CA GLN A 23 -14.06 49.57 -8.29
C GLN A 23 -14.58 50.84 -7.60
N GLU A 24 -15.86 50.86 -7.22
CA GLU A 24 -16.44 51.97 -6.43
C GLU A 24 -15.77 52.12 -5.06
N MET A 25 -15.31 51.01 -4.46
CA MET A 25 -14.55 50.97 -3.19
C MET A 25 -13.05 51.26 -3.39
N GLY A 26 -12.62 51.62 -4.59
CA GLY A 26 -11.22 51.92 -4.89
C GLY A 26 -10.29 50.70 -4.92
N LEU A 27 -10.85 49.48 -5.04
CA LEU A 27 -10.11 48.25 -5.08
C LEU A 27 -10.04 47.71 -6.52
N LEU A 28 -8.86 47.35 -6.98
CA LEU A 28 -8.68 46.72 -8.27
C LEU A 28 -8.86 45.18 -8.13
N PRO A 29 -9.90 44.60 -8.76
CA PRO A 29 -10.11 43.15 -8.66
C PRO A 29 -9.04 42.40 -9.48
N ILE A 30 -8.17 41.68 -8.81
CA ILE A 30 -7.14 40.84 -9.46
C ILE A 30 -7.76 39.46 -9.83
N ARG A 31 -8.70 38.96 -9.03
CA ARG A 31 -9.39 37.71 -9.27
C ARG A 31 -10.78 37.74 -8.63
N VAL A 32 -11.80 37.59 -9.43
CA VAL A 32 -13.19 37.49 -8.99
C VAL A 32 -13.68 36.09 -9.37
N GLY A 33 -14.18 35.34 -8.41
CA GLY A 33 -14.71 34.00 -8.63
C GLY A 33 -15.90 33.72 -7.72
N THR A 34 -16.79 32.85 -8.15
CA THR A 34 -17.84 32.35 -7.26
C THR A 34 -17.26 31.67 -6.06
N ALA A 35 -17.54 32.22 -4.87
CA ALA A 35 -17.26 31.50 -3.64
C ALA A 35 -18.07 30.19 -3.69
N ALA A 36 -17.42 29.09 -3.99
CA ALA A 36 -18.07 27.80 -3.90
C ALA A 36 -18.63 27.69 -2.47
N ARG A 37 -19.95 27.61 -2.34
CA ARG A 37 -20.59 27.26 -1.08
C ARG A 37 -19.88 26.02 -0.59
N ARG A 38 -18.98 26.17 0.37
CA ARG A 38 -18.38 25.03 1.09
C ARG A 38 -19.56 24.40 1.82
N THR A 39 -20.23 23.47 1.16
CA THR A 39 -21.17 22.60 1.81
C THR A 39 -20.41 21.95 2.98
N PRO A 40 -20.97 21.90 4.17
CA PRO A 40 -20.30 21.31 5.35
C PRO A 40 -19.95 19.83 5.15
N LEU A 41 -20.35 19.23 4.03
CA LEU A 41 -20.00 17.87 3.58
C LEU A 41 -18.58 17.72 3.02
N THR A 42 -17.87 18.83 2.68
CA THR A 42 -16.44 18.80 2.36
C THR A 42 -15.57 19.17 3.58
N ARG A 43 -16.07 18.98 4.80
CA ARG A 43 -15.19 18.83 5.92
C ARG A 43 -14.32 17.63 5.57
N ASP A 44 -13.01 17.86 5.37
CA ASP A 44 -12.02 16.80 5.35
C ASP A 44 -12.25 16.01 6.64
N ILE A 45 -13.08 14.97 6.54
CA ILE A 45 -13.18 14.00 7.60
C ILE A 45 -11.78 13.41 7.61
N PRO A 46 -10.97 13.64 8.66
CA PRO A 46 -9.72 12.94 8.78
C PRO A 46 -10.12 11.48 8.92
N LEU A 47 -10.15 10.77 7.78
CA LEU A 47 -10.30 9.33 7.82
C LEU A 47 -9.13 8.87 8.69
N PRO A 48 -9.41 8.30 9.88
CA PRO A 48 -8.36 7.84 10.80
C PRO A 48 -7.50 6.74 10.18
N TRP A 49 -7.73 6.42 8.92
CA TRP A 49 -7.10 5.38 8.14
C TRP A 49 -6.12 5.89 7.07
N LYS A 50 -5.77 7.14 7.06
CA LYS A 50 -4.55 7.54 6.34
C LYS A 50 -3.40 6.84 7.06
N SER A 51 -3.06 5.66 6.54
CA SER A 51 -1.94 4.86 7.00
C SER A 51 -0.72 5.78 7.10
N LYS A 52 -0.24 6.01 8.33
CA LYS A 52 1.03 6.72 8.58
C LYS A 52 2.25 5.95 8.04
N LYS A 53 2.01 4.84 7.34
CA LYS A 53 3.06 3.99 6.76
C LYS A 53 3.39 4.44 5.36
N VAL A 54 4.66 4.68 5.14
CA VAL A 54 5.24 4.89 3.81
C VAL A 54 5.06 3.62 2.98
N ARG A 55 4.55 3.75 1.77
CA ARG A 55 4.36 2.64 0.84
C ARG A 55 5.67 2.34 0.12
N ARG A 56 5.84 1.11 -0.35
CA ARG A 56 7.02 0.73 -1.14
C ARG A 56 7.15 1.55 -2.43
N LYS A 57 6.03 1.90 -3.06
CA LYS A 57 6.01 2.79 -4.23
C LYS A 57 6.55 4.18 -3.91
N ASP A 58 6.22 4.71 -2.74
CA ASP A 58 6.70 6.02 -2.30
C ASP A 58 8.23 6.00 -2.14
N LEU A 59 8.78 4.89 -1.59
CA LEU A 59 10.23 4.70 -1.49
C LEU A 59 10.90 4.56 -2.87
N LEU A 60 10.27 3.83 -3.81
CA LEU A 60 10.77 3.70 -5.19
C LEU A 60 10.86 5.07 -5.86
N VAL A 61 9.77 5.85 -5.82
CA VAL A 61 9.71 7.19 -6.42
C VAL A 61 10.76 8.09 -5.78
N PHE A 62 10.83 8.12 -4.45
CA PHE A 62 11.86 8.88 -3.71
C PHE A 62 13.27 8.53 -4.18
N THR A 63 13.59 7.22 -4.29
CA THR A 63 14.94 6.78 -4.67
C THR A 63 15.26 7.17 -6.11
N HIS A 64 14.31 7.05 -7.02
CA HIS A 64 14.47 7.43 -8.42
C HIS A 64 14.67 8.95 -8.59
N GLU A 65 13.86 9.75 -7.90
CA GLU A 65 13.95 11.20 -7.93
C GLU A 65 15.25 11.68 -7.28
N LEU A 66 15.65 11.08 -6.14
CA LEU A 66 16.90 11.39 -5.47
C LEU A 66 18.10 11.09 -6.39
N HIS A 67 18.10 9.92 -7.04
CA HIS A 67 19.13 9.58 -8.04
C HIS A 67 19.19 10.64 -9.14
N THR A 68 18.04 11.04 -9.69
CA THR A 68 17.96 12.03 -10.78
C THR A 68 18.54 13.40 -10.38
N LEU A 69 18.24 13.86 -9.17
CA LEU A 69 18.75 15.13 -8.65
C LEU A 69 20.27 15.07 -8.38
N VAL A 70 20.74 13.99 -7.75
CA VAL A 70 22.17 13.79 -7.46
C VAL A 70 22.97 13.65 -8.75
N ARG A 71 22.46 12.90 -9.74
CA ARG A 71 23.05 12.77 -11.08
C ARG A 71 23.14 14.12 -11.80
N SER A 72 22.19 15.01 -11.58
CA SER A 72 22.21 16.38 -12.13
C SER A 72 23.20 17.31 -11.40
N GLY A 73 23.99 16.79 -10.44
CA GLY A 73 24.97 17.56 -9.68
C GLY A 73 24.38 18.39 -8.55
N ILE A 74 23.10 18.19 -8.22
CA ILE A 74 22.49 18.91 -7.11
C ILE A 74 22.98 18.30 -5.78
N PRO A 75 23.49 19.13 -4.84
CA PRO A 75 23.93 18.65 -3.53
C PRO A 75 22.84 17.87 -2.80
N LEU A 76 23.23 16.85 -2.04
CA LEU A 76 22.31 15.92 -1.36
C LEU A 76 21.31 16.64 -0.44
N ASP A 77 21.77 17.62 0.32
CA ASP A 77 20.95 18.42 1.22
C ASP A 77 19.85 19.19 0.47
N ARG A 78 20.19 19.76 -0.69
CA ARG A 78 19.23 20.44 -1.56
C ARG A 78 18.25 19.47 -2.21
N SER A 79 18.75 18.32 -2.67
CA SER A 79 17.93 17.24 -3.23
C SER A 79 16.89 16.75 -2.23
N LEU A 80 17.30 16.49 -0.99
CA LEU A 80 16.37 16.12 0.09
C LEU A 80 15.37 17.22 0.42
N ALA A 81 15.80 18.50 0.39
CA ALA A 81 14.88 19.63 0.65
C ALA A 81 13.80 19.77 -0.42
N VAL A 82 14.13 19.50 -1.68
CA VAL A 82 13.17 19.48 -2.80
C VAL A 82 12.20 18.30 -2.62
N LEU A 83 12.72 17.11 -2.39
CA LEU A 83 11.91 15.89 -2.26
C LEU A 83 10.97 15.93 -1.06
N ALA A 84 11.38 16.54 0.05
CA ALA A 84 10.50 16.74 1.21
C ALA A 84 9.26 17.57 0.89
N LYS A 85 9.37 18.51 -0.07
CA LYS A 85 8.24 19.35 -0.51
C LYS A 85 7.37 18.69 -1.58
N LEU A 86 7.96 17.83 -2.40
CA LEU A 86 7.28 17.16 -3.52
C LEU A 86 6.64 15.83 -3.12
N ALA A 87 7.00 15.27 -1.97
CA ALA A 87 6.49 13.97 -1.53
C ALA A 87 4.96 13.96 -1.41
N GLU A 88 4.30 13.08 -2.17
CA GLU A 88 2.85 12.90 -2.14
C GLU A 88 2.34 12.38 -0.79
N SER A 89 3.14 11.54 -0.12
CA SER A 89 2.84 10.98 1.19
C SER A 89 3.35 11.90 2.29
N ALA A 90 2.44 12.42 3.11
CA ALA A 90 2.80 13.24 4.28
C ALA A 90 3.75 12.50 5.24
N ALA A 91 3.58 11.17 5.36
CA ALA A 91 4.48 10.34 6.18
C ALA A 91 5.90 10.29 5.61
N LEU A 92 6.03 10.18 4.28
CA LEU A 92 7.35 10.20 3.62
C LEU A 92 7.97 11.59 3.70
N ALA A 93 7.19 12.66 3.48
CA ALA A 93 7.65 14.05 3.62
C ALA A 93 8.24 14.33 5.01
N GLU A 94 7.57 13.86 6.07
CA GLU A 94 8.05 13.96 7.44
C GLU A 94 9.38 13.22 7.64
N VAL A 95 9.47 11.98 7.15
CA VAL A 95 10.71 11.18 7.23
C VAL A 95 11.85 11.85 6.49
N ILE A 96 11.62 12.32 5.24
CA ILE A 96 12.66 13.01 4.44
C ILE A 96 13.11 14.30 5.15
N SER A 97 12.18 15.06 5.73
CA SER A 97 12.50 16.29 6.46
C SER A 97 13.37 16.02 7.70
N ASN A 98 13.13 14.92 8.39
CA ASN A 98 13.93 14.51 9.54
C ASN A 98 15.32 14.00 9.11
N VAL A 99 15.38 13.22 8.02
CA VAL A 99 16.67 12.80 7.41
C VAL A 99 17.48 14.01 6.98
N LEU A 100 16.87 14.99 6.31
CA LEU A 100 17.52 16.24 5.93
C LEU A 100 18.10 16.99 7.13
N ARG A 101 17.34 17.05 8.24
CA ARG A 101 17.79 17.68 9.47
C ARG A 101 19.03 16.96 10.03
N ALA A 102 18.99 15.64 10.12
CA ALA A 102 20.10 14.85 10.62
C ALA A 102 21.37 15.03 9.75
N VAL A 103 21.24 15.08 8.42
CA VAL A 103 22.34 15.34 7.49
C VAL A 103 22.91 16.76 7.69
N LYS A 104 22.05 17.76 7.88
CA LYS A 104 22.51 19.15 8.19
C LYS A 104 23.19 19.26 9.55
N GLU A 105 22.85 18.41 10.51
CA GLU A 105 23.50 18.28 11.81
C GLU A 105 24.85 17.54 11.73
N GLY A 106 25.27 17.08 10.54
CA GLY A 106 26.55 16.44 10.30
C GLY A 106 26.56 14.92 10.40
N LYS A 107 25.37 14.27 10.54
CA LYS A 107 25.30 12.81 10.43
C LYS A 107 25.48 12.37 8.98
N SER A 108 26.03 11.17 8.77
CA SER A 108 26.06 10.58 7.43
C SER A 108 24.65 10.31 6.92
N PHE A 109 24.47 10.30 5.61
CA PHE A 109 23.16 10.03 5.00
C PHE A 109 22.66 8.63 5.36
N SER A 110 23.54 7.64 5.33
CA SER A 110 23.23 6.28 5.73
C SER A 110 22.80 6.16 7.20
N GLU A 111 23.45 6.88 8.13
CA GLU A 111 23.05 6.93 9.54
C GLU A 111 21.67 7.59 9.72
N ALA A 112 21.41 8.66 9.00
CA ALA A 112 20.13 9.34 9.03
C ALA A 112 18.98 8.44 8.54
N LEU A 113 19.19 7.69 7.45
CA LEU A 113 18.24 6.70 6.93
C LEU A 113 18.03 5.53 7.90
N GLY A 114 19.09 5.09 8.58
CA GLY A 114 19.06 3.98 9.54
C GLY A 114 18.15 4.21 10.74
N GLN A 115 17.76 5.45 11.03
CA GLN A 115 16.80 5.80 12.08
C GLN A 115 15.37 5.40 11.72
N TYR A 116 15.09 5.09 10.44
CA TYR A 116 13.77 4.76 9.93
C TYR A 116 13.72 3.35 9.28
N PRO A 117 13.96 2.27 10.07
CA PRO A 117 14.03 0.91 9.53
C PRO A 117 12.70 0.41 8.95
N GLU A 118 11.58 1.03 9.32
CA GLU A 118 10.25 0.76 8.77
C GLU A 118 10.12 1.23 7.31
N VAL A 119 10.88 2.26 6.90
CA VAL A 119 10.88 2.86 5.57
C VAL A 119 12.06 2.36 4.76
N PHE A 120 13.26 2.39 5.35
CA PHE A 120 14.51 2.01 4.70
C PHE A 120 15.01 0.66 5.24
N PRO A 121 14.86 -0.44 4.49
CA PRO A 121 15.37 -1.75 4.89
C PRO A 121 16.90 -1.73 5.10
N LYS A 122 17.41 -2.61 5.95
CA LYS A 122 18.86 -2.70 6.24
C LYS A 122 19.73 -2.79 4.99
N VAL A 123 19.27 -3.55 3.97
CA VAL A 123 20.01 -3.68 2.70
C VAL A 123 20.14 -2.31 2.02
N TYR A 124 19.06 -1.52 2.00
CA TYR A 124 19.07 -0.16 1.45
C TYR A 124 20.10 0.73 2.16
N VAL A 125 20.03 0.77 3.49
CA VAL A 125 20.94 1.58 4.33
C VAL A 125 22.39 1.15 4.13
N ASN A 126 22.68 -0.15 4.11
CA ASN A 126 24.04 -0.67 3.91
C ASN A 126 24.59 -0.34 2.52
N MET A 127 23.77 -0.40 1.48
CA MET A 127 24.17 0.00 0.13
C MET A 127 24.47 1.50 0.06
N VAL A 128 23.61 2.33 0.65
CA VAL A 128 23.86 3.79 0.73
C VAL A 128 25.15 4.08 1.50
N HIS A 129 25.39 3.39 2.62
CA HIS A 129 26.62 3.53 3.38
C HIS A 129 27.87 3.20 2.53
N ALA A 130 27.83 2.09 1.81
CA ALA A 130 28.93 1.72 0.92
C ALA A 130 29.16 2.77 -0.18
N GLY A 131 28.09 3.33 -0.76
CA GLY A 131 28.17 4.40 -1.76
C GLY A 131 28.67 5.71 -1.20
N GLU A 132 28.32 6.04 0.03
CA GLU A 132 28.74 7.24 0.74
C GLU A 132 30.25 7.18 1.05
N VAL A 133 30.71 6.07 1.63
CA VAL A 133 32.14 5.86 1.93
C VAL A 133 32.98 5.77 0.65
N GLY A 134 32.43 5.12 -0.39
CA GLY A 134 33.13 4.96 -1.68
C GLY A 134 33.06 6.20 -2.58
N GLY A 135 32.30 7.23 -2.23
CA GLY A 135 32.08 8.42 -3.08
C GLY A 135 31.29 8.13 -4.37
N VAL A 136 30.59 7.00 -4.43
CA VAL A 136 29.82 6.51 -5.60
C VAL A 136 28.32 6.47 -5.31
N LEU A 137 27.81 7.44 -4.54
CA LEU A 137 26.43 7.49 -4.09
C LEU A 137 25.44 7.50 -5.26
N GLU A 138 25.77 8.21 -6.36
CA GLU A 138 24.95 8.26 -7.56
C GLU A 138 24.71 6.86 -8.14
N GLU A 139 25.78 6.08 -8.32
CA GLU A 139 25.68 4.72 -8.86
C GLU A 139 24.88 3.79 -7.96
N ILE A 140 25.09 3.91 -6.65
CA ILE A 140 24.34 3.11 -5.67
C ILE A 140 22.86 3.46 -5.67
N LEU A 141 22.50 4.74 -5.74
CA LEU A 141 21.11 5.17 -5.85
C LEU A 141 20.43 4.63 -7.12
N TRP A 142 21.15 4.62 -8.24
CA TRP A 142 20.69 4.00 -9.47
C TRP A 142 20.40 2.50 -9.28
N ARG A 143 21.35 1.76 -8.73
CA ARG A 143 21.19 0.32 -8.46
C ARG A 143 20.02 0.03 -7.53
N LEU A 144 19.84 0.87 -6.51
CA LEU A 144 18.70 0.78 -5.59
C LEU A 144 17.38 1.07 -6.28
N ALA A 145 17.31 2.07 -7.16
CA ALA A 145 16.11 2.38 -7.92
C ALA A 145 15.72 1.19 -8.81
N VAL A 146 16.65 0.63 -9.58
CA VAL A 146 16.43 -0.55 -10.43
C VAL A 146 16.02 -1.78 -9.60
N PHE A 147 16.65 -2.00 -8.45
CA PHE A 147 16.29 -3.11 -7.55
C PHE A 147 14.85 -2.97 -7.02
N LEU A 148 14.47 -1.77 -6.56
CA LEU A 148 13.13 -1.50 -6.05
C LEU A 148 12.08 -1.63 -7.16
N GLU A 149 12.38 -1.12 -8.36
CA GLU A 149 11.51 -1.24 -9.53
C GLU A 149 11.28 -2.68 -9.93
N THR A 150 12.35 -3.46 -10.04
CA THR A 150 12.27 -4.89 -10.37
C THR A 150 11.47 -5.65 -9.32
N SER A 151 11.68 -5.34 -8.05
CA SER A 151 10.97 -5.97 -6.94
C SER A 151 9.46 -5.64 -6.95
N GLU A 152 9.09 -4.40 -7.27
CA GLU A 152 7.70 -3.98 -7.35
C GLU A 152 7.01 -4.56 -8.60
N ASN A 153 7.71 -4.61 -9.73
CA ASN A 153 7.22 -5.23 -10.97
C ASN A 153 6.96 -6.73 -10.77
N LEU A 154 7.89 -7.46 -10.16
CA LEU A 154 7.71 -8.87 -9.82
C LEU A 154 6.49 -9.09 -8.93
N ARG A 155 6.35 -8.26 -7.90
CA ARG A 155 5.20 -8.33 -7.00
C ARG A 155 3.89 -8.07 -7.73
N SER A 156 3.85 -7.03 -8.55
CA SER A 156 2.68 -6.68 -9.35
C SER A 156 2.30 -7.80 -10.30
N TYR A 157 3.30 -8.42 -10.95
CA TYR A 157 3.10 -9.56 -11.82
C TYR A 157 2.51 -10.77 -11.08
N VAL A 158 3.08 -11.13 -9.92
CA VAL A 158 2.59 -12.24 -9.09
C VAL A 158 1.16 -11.99 -8.61
N VAL A 159 0.88 -10.79 -8.11
CA VAL A 159 -0.47 -10.42 -7.67
C VAL A 159 -1.45 -10.48 -8.85
N GLY A 160 -1.08 -9.93 -10.00
CA GLY A 160 -1.89 -9.98 -11.22
C GLY A 160 -2.19 -11.41 -11.67
N ALA A 161 -1.17 -12.27 -11.68
CA ALA A 161 -1.32 -13.67 -12.06
C ALA A 161 -2.22 -14.47 -11.10
N LEU A 162 -2.29 -14.07 -9.83
CA LEU A 162 -3.15 -14.72 -8.82
C LEU A 162 -4.61 -14.31 -8.87
N ILE A 163 -4.96 -13.20 -9.52
CA ILE A 163 -6.35 -12.72 -9.61
C ILE A 163 -7.26 -13.74 -10.29
N TYR A 164 -6.82 -14.30 -11.41
CA TYR A 164 -7.62 -15.27 -12.17
C TYR A 164 -7.85 -16.58 -11.39
N PRO A 165 -6.83 -17.25 -10.83
CA PRO A 165 -7.04 -18.42 -9.97
C PRO A 165 -7.92 -18.13 -8.74
N ALA A 166 -7.77 -16.96 -8.13
CA ALA A 166 -8.59 -16.56 -7.00
C ALA A 166 -10.07 -16.41 -7.39
N LEU A 167 -10.36 -15.73 -8.50
CA LEU A 167 -11.71 -15.57 -9.02
C LEU A 167 -12.34 -16.93 -9.34
N LEU A 168 -11.62 -17.78 -10.06
CA LEU A 168 -12.09 -19.12 -10.41
C LEU A 168 -12.36 -19.97 -9.17
N SER A 169 -11.49 -19.88 -8.17
CA SER A 169 -11.66 -20.58 -6.87
C SER A 169 -12.91 -20.11 -6.15
N VAL A 170 -13.17 -18.80 -6.12
CA VAL A 170 -14.38 -18.24 -5.49
C VAL A 170 -15.64 -18.76 -6.19
N VAL A 171 -15.67 -18.74 -7.51
CA VAL A 171 -16.81 -19.24 -8.30
C VAL A 171 -17.02 -20.74 -8.08
N ALA A 172 -15.94 -21.53 -8.09
CA ALA A 172 -15.99 -22.98 -7.85
C ALA A 172 -16.52 -23.30 -6.44
N ILE A 173 -15.99 -22.62 -5.42
CA ILE A 173 -16.45 -22.79 -4.04
C ILE A 173 -17.92 -22.39 -3.89
N ALA A 174 -18.33 -21.26 -4.47
CA ALA A 174 -19.71 -20.82 -4.45
C ALA A 174 -20.64 -21.83 -5.13
N SER A 175 -20.28 -22.34 -6.29
CA SER A 175 -21.07 -23.33 -7.03
C SER A 175 -21.24 -24.63 -6.26
N VAL A 176 -20.15 -25.16 -5.70
CA VAL A 176 -20.19 -26.38 -4.86
C VAL A 176 -21.03 -26.13 -3.60
N SER A 177 -20.91 -24.95 -2.98
CA SER A 177 -21.68 -24.61 -1.79
C SER A 177 -23.20 -24.55 -2.09
N ILE A 178 -23.58 -23.88 -3.19
CA ILE A 178 -24.99 -23.84 -3.61
C ILE A 178 -25.52 -25.23 -3.89
N MET A 179 -24.77 -26.03 -4.64
CA MET A 179 -25.14 -27.42 -4.94
C MET A 179 -25.36 -28.23 -3.66
N THR A 180 -24.43 -28.15 -2.72
CA THR A 180 -24.44 -28.93 -1.49
C THR A 180 -25.51 -28.47 -0.49
N LEU A 181 -25.73 -27.14 -0.37
CA LEU A 181 -26.65 -26.60 0.62
C LEU A 181 -28.11 -26.57 0.14
N PHE A 182 -28.36 -26.41 -1.16
CA PHE A 182 -29.69 -26.22 -1.69
C PHE A 182 -30.21 -27.38 -2.56
N VAL A 183 -29.33 -27.94 -3.42
CA VAL A 183 -29.74 -28.95 -4.40
C VAL A 183 -29.77 -30.34 -3.77
N VAL A 184 -28.65 -30.73 -3.15
CA VAL A 184 -28.52 -32.07 -2.54
C VAL A 184 -29.61 -32.40 -1.52
N PRO A 185 -30.02 -31.50 -0.58
CA PRO A 185 -31.10 -31.80 0.37
C PRO A 185 -32.44 -32.04 -0.28
N ARG A 186 -32.75 -31.31 -1.38
CA ARG A 186 -34.03 -31.51 -2.11
C ARG A 186 -34.10 -32.88 -2.75
N PHE A 187 -33.02 -33.32 -3.39
CA PHE A 187 -32.94 -34.66 -3.96
C PHE A 187 -32.96 -35.75 -2.88
N ALA A 188 -32.24 -35.53 -1.77
CA ALA A 188 -32.27 -36.48 -0.65
C ALA A 188 -33.68 -36.70 -0.07
N GLY A 189 -34.54 -35.69 -0.08
CA GLY A 189 -35.95 -35.84 0.27
C GLY A 189 -36.68 -36.78 -0.67
N VAL A 190 -36.57 -36.59 -1.98
CA VAL A 190 -37.20 -37.43 -2.99
C VAL A 190 -36.77 -38.90 -2.90
N PHE A 191 -35.48 -39.16 -2.69
CA PHE A 191 -34.98 -40.55 -2.53
C PHE A 191 -35.51 -41.22 -1.27
N ARG A 192 -35.70 -40.45 -0.20
CA ARG A 192 -36.31 -40.93 1.05
C ARG A 192 -37.78 -41.30 0.85
N ASP A 193 -38.51 -40.47 0.10
CA ASP A 193 -39.96 -40.69 -0.16
C ASP A 193 -40.18 -41.94 -1.03
N ILE A 194 -39.25 -42.31 -1.91
CA ILE A 194 -39.32 -43.49 -2.79
C ILE A 194 -38.74 -44.73 -2.09
N GLY A 195 -38.13 -44.59 -0.91
CA GLY A 195 -37.56 -45.74 -0.16
C GLY A 195 -36.26 -46.27 -0.76
N VAL A 196 -35.56 -45.51 -1.64
CA VAL A 196 -34.29 -45.93 -2.29
C VAL A 196 -33.10 -45.32 -1.53
N PRO A 197 -32.06 -46.10 -1.25
CA PRO A 197 -30.85 -45.61 -0.61
C PRO A 197 -30.15 -44.52 -1.47
N LEU A 198 -29.65 -43.47 -0.82
CA LEU A 198 -28.90 -42.41 -1.51
C LEU A 198 -27.65 -42.96 -2.20
N PRO A 199 -27.37 -42.53 -3.45
CA PRO A 199 -26.09 -42.85 -4.09
C PRO A 199 -24.92 -42.32 -3.26
N LEU A 200 -23.82 -43.12 -3.21
CA LEU A 200 -22.62 -42.79 -2.41
C LEU A 200 -22.07 -41.38 -2.64
N ALA A 201 -22.05 -40.90 -3.88
CA ALA A 201 -21.63 -39.55 -4.22
C ALA A 201 -22.48 -38.47 -3.53
N MET A 202 -23.79 -38.68 -3.47
CA MET A 202 -24.74 -37.78 -2.83
C MET A 202 -24.64 -37.80 -1.30
N ALA A 203 -24.39 -39.00 -0.71
CA ALA A 203 -24.17 -39.15 0.71
C ALA A 203 -22.89 -38.45 1.18
N ILE A 204 -21.82 -38.50 0.38
CA ILE A 204 -20.55 -37.77 0.63
C ILE A 204 -20.80 -36.27 0.58
N LEU A 205 -21.45 -35.78 -0.47
CA LEU A 205 -21.77 -34.35 -0.61
C LEU A 205 -22.66 -33.84 0.52
N GLN A 206 -23.64 -34.63 0.95
CA GLN A 206 -24.49 -34.29 2.09
C GLN A 206 -23.72 -34.26 3.42
N GLY A 207 -22.81 -35.23 3.64
CA GLY A 207 -21.91 -35.24 4.77
C GLY A 207 -21.00 -34.01 4.82
N LEU A 208 -20.41 -33.65 3.68
CA LEU A 208 -19.62 -32.42 3.54
C LEU A 208 -20.43 -31.15 3.79
N GLY A 209 -21.66 -31.08 3.28
CA GLY A 209 -22.57 -29.96 3.49
C GLY A 209 -22.93 -29.76 4.96
N ASN A 210 -23.28 -30.85 5.63
CA ASN A 210 -23.60 -30.83 7.05
C ASN A 210 -22.36 -30.47 7.90
N PHE A 211 -21.18 -30.96 7.53
CA PHE A 211 -19.93 -30.59 8.18
C PHE A 211 -19.64 -29.09 7.99
N LEU A 212 -19.74 -28.60 6.78
CA LEU A 212 -19.51 -27.18 6.46
C LEU A 212 -20.52 -26.26 7.18
N SER A 213 -21.81 -26.61 7.18
CA SER A 213 -22.85 -25.82 7.83
C SER A 213 -22.76 -25.84 9.36
N SER A 214 -22.27 -26.94 9.96
CA SER A 214 -22.13 -27.06 11.41
C SER A 214 -20.81 -26.47 11.92
N TYR A 215 -19.73 -26.55 11.13
CA TYR A 215 -18.38 -26.22 11.58
C TYR A 215 -17.75 -25.04 10.83
N TRP A 216 -18.51 -24.28 10.04
CA TRP A 216 -17.99 -23.11 9.28
C TRP A 216 -17.27 -22.10 10.18
N TRP A 217 -17.79 -21.84 11.38
CA TRP A 217 -17.19 -20.93 12.35
C TRP A 217 -15.85 -21.45 12.88
N LEU A 218 -15.70 -22.78 13.01
CA LEU A 218 -14.46 -23.42 13.45
C LEU A 218 -13.39 -23.35 12.35
N LEU A 219 -13.80 -23.50 11.07
CA LEU A 219 -12.91 -23.29 9.91
C LEU A 219 -12.45 -21.85 9.82
N LEU A 220 -13.36 -20.89 10.07
CA LEU A 220 -13.06 -19.47 10.08
C LEU A 220 -12.12 -19.12 11.24
N ALA A 221 -12.40 -19.64 12.44
CA ALA A 221 -11.54 -19.48 13.62
C ALA A 221 -10.15 -20.08 13.40
N ALA A 222 -10.07 -21.31 12.85
CA ALA A 222 -8.81 -21.96 12.51
C ALA A 222 -8.02 -21.16 11.45
N GLY A 223 -8.70 -20.62 10.42
CA GLY A 223 -8.08 -19.75 9.42
C GLY A 223 -7.51 -18.47 10.03
N ILE A 224 -8.27 -17.79 10.89
CA ILE A 224 -7.81 -16.60 11.60
C ILE A 224 -6.64 -16.92 12.53
N LEU A 225 -6.75 -17.98 13.34
CA LEU A 225 -5.69 -18.40 14.25
C LEU A 225 -4.41 -18.77 13.51
N THR A 226 -4.53 -19.52 12.40
CA THR A 226 -3.39 -19.85 11.52
C THR A 226 -2.77 -18.59 10.92
N GLY A 227 -3.59 -17.64 10.44
CA GLY A 227 -3.12 -16.37 9.91
C GLY A 227 -2.40 -15.52 10.96
N VAL A 228 -2.95 -15.41 12.17
CA VAL A 228 -2.32 -14.69 13.30
C VAL A 228 -1.04 -15.41 13.75
N TYR A 229 -1.06 -16.73 13.84
CA TYR A 229 0.12 -17.52 14.19
C TYR A 229 1.25 -17.37 13.16
N LEU A 230 0.94 -17.47 11.87
CA LEU A 230 1.90 -17.25 10.78
C LEU A 230 2.45 -15.82 10.79
N ARG A 231 1.60 -14.83 11.04
CA ARG A 231 2.03 -13.42 11.15
C ARG A 231 2.95 -13.22 12.34
N ARG A 232 2.62 -13.78 13.51
CA ARG A 232 3.44 -13.69 14.73
C ARG A 232 4.75 -14.47 14.59
N PHE A 233 4.71 -15.61 13.92
CA PHE A 233 5.90 -16.43 13.65
C PHE A 233 6.86 -15.72 12.66
N ARG A 234 6.33 -15.01 11.66
CA ARG A 234 7.13 -14.21 10.72
C ARG A 234 7.73 -12.94 11.35
N THR A 235 7.15 -12.43 12.42
CA THR A 235 7.68 -11.24 13.13
C THR A 235 8.74 -11.61 14.17
N SER A 236 8.81 -12.88 14.59
CA SER A 236 9.84 -13.37 15.52
C SER A 236 11.17 -13.59 14.79
N PRO A 237 12.33 -13.13 15.33
CA PRO A 237 13.64 -13.33 14.72
C PRO A 237 14.01 -14.80 14.55
N GLU A 238 13.63 -15.66 15.49
CA GLU A 238 13.85 -17.12 15.42
C GLU A 238 12.91 -17.80 14.42
N GLY A 239 11.69 -17.32 14.28
CA GLY A 239 10.70 -17.82 13.34
C GLY A 239 11.10 -17.59 11.89
N ARG A 240 11.71 -16.46 11.57
CA ARG A 240 12.24 -16.15 10.23
C ARG A 240 13.27 -17.18 9.77
N LEU A 241 14.26 -17.50 10.61
CA LEU A 241 15.30 -18.47 10.27
C LEU A 241 14.76 -19.90 10.05
N LYS A 242 13.75 -20.32 10.82
CA LYS A 242 13.11 -21.64 10.66
C LYS A 242 12.22 -21.67 9.41
N TRP A 243 11.51 -20.60 9.12
CA TRP A 243 10.67 -20.47 7.94
C TRP A 243 11.49 -20.48 6.64
N ASP A 244 12.58 -19.70 6.60
CA ASP A 244 13.47 -19.65 5.45
C ASP A 244 14.15 -20.99 5.17
N ARG A 245 14.57 -21.72 6.22
CA ARG A 245 15.09 -23.10 6.08
C ARG A 245 14.06 -24.07 5.56
N TRP A 246 12.80 -23.93 5.98
CA TRP A 246 11.72 -24.82 5.53
C TRP A 246 11.33 -24.53 4.08
N LEU A 247 11.28 -23.25 3.70
CA LEU A 247 11.01 -22.82 2.32
C LEU A 247 12.08 -23.32 1.34
N LEU A 248 13.35 -23.28 1.76
CA LEU A 248 14.49 -23.77 0.98
C LEU A 248 14.50 -25.30 0.78
N ARG A 249 13.79 -26.05 1.65
CA ARG A 249 13.67 -27.53 1.52
C ARG A 249 12.56 -27.97 0.59
N LEU A 250 11.65 -27.10 0.19
CA LEU A 250 10.59 -27.44 -0.76
C LEU A 250 11.16 -27.50 -2.18
N PRO A 251 11.04 -28.66 -2.89
CA PRO A 251 11.73 -28.89 -4.16
C PRO A 251 11.32 -27.96 -5.31
N LEU A 252 10.11 -27.37 -5.25
CA LEU A 252 9.61 -26.45 -6.27
C LEU A 252 9.92 -24.97 -5.95
N TRP A 253 9.98 -24.59 -4.68
CA TRP A 253 10.21 -23.21 -4.24
C TRP A 253 11.69 -22.89 -3.99
N GLY A 254 12.49 -23.89 -3.63
CA GLY A 254 13.91 -23.73 -3.38
C GLY A 254 14.71 -23.28 -4.61
N ALA A 255 14.30 -23.68 -5.82
CA ALA A 255 14.93 -23.28 -7.08
C ALA A 255 14.62 -21.80 -7.45
N VAL A 256 13.44 -21.31 -7.12
CA VAL A 256 13.01 -19.93 -7.37
C VAL A 256 13.64 -18.97 -6.37
N VAL A 257 13.66 -19.34 -5.09
CA VAL A 257 14.22 -18.50 -4.01
C VAL A 257 15.74 -18.38 -4.08
N ARG A 258 16.44 -19.34 -4.68
CA ARG A 258 17.92 -19.25 -4.90
C ARG A 258 18.31 -18.31 -6.04
N LYS A 259 17.37 -17.95 -6.93
CA LYS A 259 17.64 -17.07 -8.08
C LYS A 259 17.20 -15.61 -7.85
N ILE A 260 16.56 -15.33 -6.71
CA ILE A 260 16.19 -13.99 -6.25
C ILE A 260 17.08 -13.57 -5.08
#